data_352f21d9393728d03aab5e66f7428ed9
#
_entry.id   352f21d9393728d03aab5e66f7428ed9
#
_cell.length_a   1.000
_cell.length_b   1.000
_cell.length_c   1.000
_cell.angle_alpha   90.00
_cell.angle_beta   90.00
_cell.angle_gamma   90.00
#
_symmetry.space_group_name_H-M   'P 1'
#
loop_
_entity.id
_entity.type
_entity.pdbx_description
1 polymer ?
#
loop_
_entity_poly.entity_id
_entity_poly.type
_entity_poly.pdbx_seq_one_letter_code
_entity_poly.pdbx_strand_id
1 'polypeptide(L)'
;MHTDMFHEPNDQLDWNESFYFNAYDRVHDLCLFMRIGHKPNRQEKSMFCFVMLPDGTFMGLRGEERLGQRDLCVQGLSFEAIEPERTWSLSFDGQMDHVTTKGPLKAEVFFSLTFEGLHDIYDYRRSVADAEKERLSQVAASEHLEQFGSVKGTIAIDGKTYALDALGERDHSWGVRDWNAPRMWVWLTGAFSPAEAFNVTKLYVDGGVVDAGFFHEAAKTRALTAVGIDIAYGDTGTPASFDLALTDEDGTIRPLHARVMRHVAMPFMSPDGSRTSVMYETLAEYSYGTKRGYGIAEFLIRAKAGNSPAEGT
;
A
#
# COMPACT_ATOMS: atom_id res chain seq x y z
N MET A 1 14.31 -18.32 -10.05
CA MET A 1 14.71 -17.45 -8.95
C MET A 1 13.41 -17.02 -8.30
N HIS A 2 13.26 -17.18 -7.00
CA HIS A 2 12.02 -16.78 -6.33
C HIS A 2 11.93 -15.25 -6.30
N THR A 3 10.75 -14.70 -6.57
CA THR A 3 10.49 -13.26 -6.60
C THR A 3 10.56 -12.60 -5.21
N ASP A 4 10.54 -13.39 -4.13
CA ASP A 4 10.64 -12.92 -2.74
C ASP A 4 12.09 -12.80 -2.23
N MET A 5 13.08 -12.96 -3.10
CA MET A 5 14.49 -12.76 -2.76
C MET A 5 14.87 -11.30 -2.97
N PHE A 6 15.82 -10.80 -2.17
CA PHE A 6 16.41 -9.50 -2.40
C PHE A 6 17.11 -9.43 -3.76
N HIS A 7 16.92 -8.31 -4.46
CA HIS A 7 17.53 -8.04 -5.75
C HIS A 7 18.85 -7.26 -5.61
N GLU A 8 19.74 -7.43 -6.59
CA GLU A 8 20.98 -6.67 -6.63
C GLU A 8 20.69 -5.21 -7.00
N PRO A 9 21.13 -4.23 -6.19
CA PRO A 9 20.94 -2.82 -6.48
C PRO A 9 21.80 -2.39 -7.69
N ASN A 10 21.29 -1.42 -8.46
CA ASN A 10 22.15 -0.68 -9.38
C ASN A 10 22.97 0.39 -8.63
N ASP A 11 23.79 1.17 -9.37
CA ASP A 11 24.68 2.19 -8.77
C ASP A 11 23.95 3.47 -8.32
N GLN A 12 22.63 3.58 -8.50
CA GLN A 12 21.90 4.80 -8.16
C GLN A 12 21.64 4.87 -6.64
N LEU A 13 21.96 6.04 -6.06
CA LEU A 13 21.92 6.25 -4.61
C LEU A 13 20.53 5.98 -4.01
N ASP A 14 19.47 6.32 -4.73
CA ASP A 14 18.08 6.17 -4.30
C ASP A 14 17.42 4.87 -4.79
N TRP A 15 18.25 3.88 -5.19
CA TRP A 15 17.71 2.54 -5.41
C TRP A 15 17.12 2.00 -4.11
N ASN A 16 15.88 1.55 -4.19
CA ASN A 16 15.10 1.09 -3.05
C ASN A 16 14.46 -0.26 -3.38
N GLU A 17 14.39 -1.13 -2.40
CA GLU A 17 13.58 -2.34 -2.44
C GLU A 17 12.68 -2.38 -1.22
N SER A 18 11.40 -2.68 -1.43
CA SER A 18 10.43 -2.63 -0.35
C SER A 18 9.41 -3.76 -0.42
N PHE A 19 9.00 -4.16 0.76
CA PHE A 19 7.95 -5.13 1.03
C PHE A 19 6.85 -4.43 1.81
N TYR A 20 5.64 -4.48 1.30
CA TYR A 20 4.45 -3.89 1.89
C TYR A 20 3.39 -4.96 2.10
N PHE A 21 2.65 -4.85 3.19
CA PHE A 21 1.49 -5.68 3.49
C PHE A 21 0.38 -4.82 4.05
N ASN A 22 -0.87 -5.13 3.69
CA ASN A 22 -2.04 -4.60 4.35
C ASN A 22 -3.04 -5.70 4.69
N ALA A 23 -3.96 -5.41 5.60
CA ALA A 23 -5.04 -6.30 5.97
C ALA A 23 -6.21 -5.52 6.57
N TYR A 24 -7.43 -5.92 6.26
CA TYR A 24 -8.63 -5.40 6.90
C TYR A 24 -9.47 -6.52 7.49
N ASP A 25 -9.59 -6.52 8.82
CA ASP A 25 -10.48 -7.41 9.57
C ASP A 25 -11.83 -6.73 9.77
N ARG A 26 -12.86 -7.27 9.12
CA ARG A 26 -14.23 -6.72 9.16
C ARG A 26 -14.94 -6.96 10.49
N VAL A 27 -14.53 -7.97 11.26
CA VAL A 27 -15.18 -8.35 12.51
C VAL A 27 -14.84 -7.34 13.60
N HIS A 28 -13.58 -6.98 13.69
CA HIS A 28 -13.10 -6.01 14.69
C HIS A 28 -12.96 -4.60 14.13
N ASP A 29 -13.19 -4.42 12.81
CA ASP A 29 -13.02 -3.16 12.08
C ASP A 29 -11.61 -2.59 12.26
N LEU A 30 -10.58 -3.46 12.17
CA LEU A 30 -9.17 -3.11 12.27
C LEU A 30 -8.52 -3.15 10.88
N CYS A 31 -7.87 -2.06 10.49
CA CYS A 31 -7.11 -2.01 9.26
C CYS A 31 -5.64 -1.79 9.56
N LEU A 32 -4.79 -2.72 9.11
CA LEU A 32 -3.35 -2.69 9.27
C LEU A 32 -2.70 -2.41 7.91
N PHE A 33 -1.64 -1.60 7.91
CA PHE A 33 -0.75 -1.50 6.77
C PHE A 33 0.68 -1.25 7.24
N MET A 34 1.64 -1.89 6.60
CA MET A 34 3.01 -1.92 7.05
C MET A 34 3.99 -2.10 5.89
N ARG A 35 5.17 -1.53 6.02
CA ARG A 35 6.21 -1.58 5.00
C ARG A 35 7.59 -1.64 5.63
N ILE A 36 8.48 -2.42 5.03
CA ILE A 36 9.93 -2.35 5.25
C ILE A 36 10.58 -2.03 3.90
N GLY A 37 11.47 -1.04 3.88
CA GLY A 37 12.22 -0.64 2.70
C GLY A 37 13.71 -0.57 2.96
N HIS A 38 14.50 -0.98 1.96
CA HIS A 38 15.95 -0.98 1.96
C HIS A 38 16.48 -0.02 0.92
N LYS A 39 17.43 0.84 1.29
CA LYS A 39 18.24 1.65 0.40
C LYS A 39 19.71 1.28 0.58
N PRO A 40 20.17 0.17 -0.01
CA PRO A 40 21.49 -0.37 0.25
C PRO A 40 22.62 0.60 -0.08
N ASN A 41 22.48 1.42 -1.12
CA ASN A 41 23.50 2.40 -1.52
C ASN A 41 23.58 3.59 -0.54
N ARG A 42 22.54 3.82 0.28
CA ARG A 42 22.54 4.77 1.40
C ARG A 42 22.89 4.12 2.74
N GLN A 43 23.03 2.80 2.78
CA GLN A 43 23.20 2.02 4.01
C GLN A 43 22.04 2.27 5.00
N GLU A 44 20.83 2.29 4.49
CA GLU A 44 19.61 2.67 5.22
C GLU A 44 18.52 1.61 5.04
N LYS A 45 17.81 1.28 6.11
CA LYS A 45 16.52 0.60 6.07
C LYS A 45 15.50 1.38 6.88
N SER A 46 14.26 1.36 6.42
CA SER A 46 13.16 2.13 6.98
C SER A 46 11.91 1.29 7.11
N MET A 47 11.02 1.70 8.01
CA MET A 47 9.72 1.06 8.17
C MET A 47 8.64 2.08 8.44
N PHE A 48 7.42 1.69 8.14
CA PHE A 48 6.23 2.18 8.81
C PHE A 48 5.27 1.02 9.13
N CYS A 49 4.52 1.17 10.21
CA CYS A 49 3.47 0.25 10.61
C CYS A 49 2.34 1.05 11.25
N PHE A 50 1.11 0.86 10.76
CA PHE A 50 -0.07 1.58 11.23
C PHE A 50 -1.24 0.63 11.45
N VAL A 51 -2.09 0.99 12.42
CA VAL A 51 -3.36 0.32 12.72
C VAL A 51 -4.45 1.39 12.80
N MET A 52 -5.38 1.39 11.86
CA MET A 52 -6.58 2.25 11.90
C MET A 52 -7.65 1.57 12.76
N LEU A 53 -8.22 2.31 13.69
CA LEU A 53 -9.18 1.82 14.68
C LEU A 53 -10.63 2.13 14.30
N PRO A 54 -11.62 1.40 14.87
CA PRO A 54 -13.05 1.61 14.59
C PRO A 54 -13.57 3.00 14.95
N ASP A 55 -12.95 3.67 15.92
CA ASP A 55 -13.33 5.00 16.38
C ASP A 55 -12.82 6.15 15.50
N GLY A 56 -12.11 5.81 14.39
CA GLY A 56 -11.53 6.75 13.45
C GLY A 56 -10.14 7.25 13.86
N THR A 57 -9.62 6.84 15.00
CA THR A 57 -8.24 7.10 15.40
C THR A 57 -7.29 6.09 14.77
N PHE A 58 -5.99 6.29 14.88
CA PHE A 58 -4.98 5.34 14.41
C PHE A 58 -3.77 5.31 15.34
N MET A 59 -3.11 4.17 15.34
CA MET A 59 -1.79 4.01 15.94
C MET A 59 -0.76 3.84 14.83
N GLY A 60 0.46 4.35 15.05
CA GLY A 60 1.51 4.20 14.05
C GLY A 60 2.91 4.38 14.60
N LEU A 61 3.84 3.78 13.89
CA LEU A 61 5.28 3.96 14.06
C LEU A 61 5.91 4.11 12.68
N ARG A 62 6.79 5.10 12.57
CA ARG A 62 7.73 5.24 11.45
C ARG A 62 9.14 5.20 12.02
N GLY A 63 10.02 4.49 11.35
CA GLY A 63 11.38 4.35 11.83
C GLY A 63 12.38 4.17 10.71
N GLU A 64 13.62 4.57 11.00
CA GLU A 64 14.77 4.38 10.14
C GLU A 64 15.93 3.86 10.99
N GLU A 65 16.76 3.01 10.40
CA GLU A 65 17.96 2.54 11.02
C GLU A 65 19.05 2.27 9.97
N ARG A 66 20.30 2.16 10.42
CA ARG A 66 21.40 1.81 9.54
C ARG A 66 21.25 0.37 9.04
N LEU A 67 21.43 0.16 7.74
CA LEU A 67 21.46 -1.16 7.16
C LEU A 67 22.68 -1.94 7.69
N GLY A 68 22.42 -2.91 8.56
CA GLY A 68 23.42 -3.88 9.01
C GLY A 68 23.39 -5.13 8.13
N GLN A 69 22.36 -5.94 8.31
CA GLN A 69 22.08 -7.10 7.46
C GLN A 69 20.94 -6.77 6.50
N ARG A 70 20.90 -7.46 5.36
CA ARG A 70 19.73 -7.43 4.47
C ARG A 70 18.69 -8.41 5.00
N ASP A 71 17.98 -7.99 6.02
CA ASP A 71 16.86 -8.68 6.63
C ASP A 71 15.62 -7.78 6.64
N LEU A 72 14.47 -8.35 6.82
CA LEU A 72 13.20 -7.62 6.93
C LEU A 72 12.81 -7.46 8.40
N CYS A 73 13.70 -6.84 9.19
CA CYS A 73 13.46 -6.52 10.58
C CYS A 73 13.92 -5.09 10.89
N VAL A 74 12.99 -4.22 11.32
CA VAL A 74 13.26 -2.80 11.67
C VAL A 74 12.37 -2.41 12.85
N GLN A 75 12.97 -1.97 13.97
CA GLN A 75 12.28 -1.42 15.14
C GLN A 75 11.06 -2.23 15.62
N GLY A 76 11.22 -3.55 15.72
CA GLY A 76 10.17 -4.45 16.18
C GLY A 76 9.23 -4.98 15.09
N LEU A 77 9.18 -4.35 13.90
CA LEU A 77 8.48 -4.90 12.75
C LEU A 77 9.36 -5.93 12.04
N SER A 78 8.81 -7.10 11.73
CA SER A 78 9.54 -8.16 11.03
C SER A 78 8.65 -8.90 10.04
N PHE A 79 9.21 -9.21 8.87
CA PHE A 79 8.60 -10.06 7.85
C PHE A 79 9.54 -11.24 7.56
N GLU A 80 8.96 -12.42 7.40
CA GLU A 80 9.70 -13.63 7.06
C GLU A 80 8.92 -14.45 6.02
N ALA A 81 9.55 -14.77 4.89
CA ALA A 81 8.99 -15.66 3.89
C ALA A 81 9.12 -17.10 4.40
N ILE A 82 8.01 -17.70 4.83
CA ILE A 82 7.95 -19.09 5.28
C ILE A 82 7.94 -20.04 4.08
N GLU A 83 7.10 -19.77 3.12
CA GLU A 83 7.09 -20.42 1.81
C GLU A 83 7.13 -19.30 0.76
N PRO A 84 8.26 -19.15 0.03
CA PRO A 84 8.41 -18.10 -0.96
C PRO A 84 7.25 -18.07 -1.95
N GLU A 85 6.82 -16.86 -2.31
CA GLU A 85 5.70 -16.57 -3.23
C GLU A 85 4.32 -16.95 -2.69
N ARG A 86 4.24 -17.48 -1.45
CA ARG A 86 2.98 -17.99 -0.90
C ARG A 86 2.69 -17.54 0.52
N THR A 87 3.58 -17.87 1.47
CA THR A 87 3.28 -17.71 2.90
C THR A 87 4.32 -16.85 3.59
N TRP A 88 3.85 -15.84 4.32
CA TRP A 88 4.69 -14.92 5.08
C TRP A 88 4.26 -14.86 6.55
N SER A 89 5.24 -14.79 7.44
CA SER A 89 5.05 -14.39 8.83
C SER A 89 5.28 -12.89 8.96
N LEU A 90 4.33 -12.20 9.60
CA LEU A 90 4.37 -10.76 9.86
C LEU A 90 4.25 -10.56 11.37
N SER A 91 5.19 -9.86 11.98
CA SER A 91 5.16 -9.62 13.42
C SER A 91 5.58 -8.20 13.77
N PHE A 92 5.07 -7.72 14.89
CA PHE A 92 5.47 -6.46 15.51
C PHE A 92 5.42 -6.61 17.03
N ASP A 93 6.41 -6.04 17.71
CA ASP A 93 6.45 -5.94 19.17
C ASP A 93 7.06 -4.58 19.55
N GLY A 94 6.25 -3.69 20.13
CA GLY A 94 6.71 -2.38 20.52
C GLY A 94 5.61 -1.37 20.82
N GLN A 95 6.04 -0.13 21.02
CA GLN A 95 5.16 1.01 21.23
C GLN A 95 4.87 1.75 19.94
N MET A 96 3.61 2.12 19.74
CA MET A 96 3.15 3.02 18.67
C MET A 96 2.65 4.34 19.24
N ASP A 97 2.72 5.41 18.45
CA ASP A 97 2.02 6.64 18.72
C ASP A 97 0.53 6.45 18.39
N HIS A 98 -0.35 6.60 19.39
CA HIS A 98 -1.78 6.59 19.20
C HIS A 98 -2.25 8.03 19.01
N VAL A 99 -2.62 8.38 17.78
CA VAL A 99 -3.08 9.73 17.41
C VAL A 99 -4.58 9.80 17.69
N THR A 100 -4.94 10.62 18.67
CA THR A 100 -6.34 10.85 19.09
C THR A 100 -6.71 12.30 18.96
N THR A 101 -8.01 12.61 19.03
CA THR A 101 -8.51 13.99 19.06
C THR A 101 -8.06 14.80 20.27
N LYS A 102 -7.54 14.14 21.32
CA LYS A 102 -7.02 14.77 22.54
C LYS A 102 -5.50 14.89 22.55
N GLY A 103 -4.84 14.51 21.47
CA GLY A 103 -3.39 14.50 21.31
C GLY A 103 -2.82 13.08 21.25
N PRO A 104 -1.49 12.96 21.02
CA PRO A 104 -0.83 11.68 20.90
C PRO A 104 -0.69 11.01 22.30
N LEU A 105 -0.93 9.72 22.34
CA LEU A 105 -0.67 8.82 23.46
C LEU A 105 0.32 7.75 22.99
N LYS A 106 0.83 6.91 23.91
CA LYS A 106 1.57 5.69 23.55
C LYS A 106 0.66 4.50 23.77
N ALA A 107 0.73 3.52 22.86
CA ALA A 107 0.05 2.25 22.96
C ALA A 107 1.06 1.11 22.81
N GLU A 108 0.95 0.09 23.66
CA GLU A 108 1.70 -1.16 23.49
C GLU A 108 0.98 -2.01 22.45
N VAL A 109 1.69 -2.36 21.37
CA VAL A 109 1.14 -3.14 20.28
C VAL A 109 2.02 -4.37 20.04
N PHE A 110 1.38 -5.52 19.99
CA PHE A 110 2.00 -6.77 19.58
C PHE A 110 1.11 -7.45 18.56
N PHE A 111 1.69 -7.95 17.47
CA PHE A 111 0.97 -8.86 16.59
C PHE A 111 1.86 -9.98 16.05
N SER A 112 1.22 -11.10 15.78
CA SER A 112 1.78 -12.24 15.07
C SER A 112 0.74 -12.72 14.07
N LEU A 113 1.04 -12.53 12.79
CA LEU A 113 0.11 -12.75 11.68
C LEU A 113 0.77 -13.63 10.63
N THR A 114 -0.02 -14.41 9.93
CA THR A 114 0.37 -15.16 8.73
C THR A 114 -0.40 -14.59 7.54
N PHE A 115 0.32 -14.15 6.52
CA PHE A 115 -0.24 -13.86 5.20
C PHE A 115 -0.13 -15.13 4.34
N GLU A 116 -1.20 -15.47 3.63
CA GLU A 116 -1.24 -16.56 2.66
C GLU A 116 -1.79 -16.05 1.33
N GLY A 117 -0.99 -16.13 0.26
CA GLY A 117 -1.39 -15.73 -1.08
C GLY A 117 -2.53 -16.60 -1.63
N LEU A 118 -3.58 -15.97 -2.14
CA LEU A 118 -4.78 -16.62 -2.68
C LEU A 118 -4.75 -16.81 -4.20
N HIS A 119 -3.75 -16.25 -4.86
CA HIS A 119 -3.44 -16.47 -6.27
C HIS A 119 -1.94 -16.34 -6.51
N ASP A 120 -1.48 -16.70 -7.70
CA ASP A 120 -0.08 -16.49 -8.10
C ASP A 120 0.28 -15.01 -8.10
N ILE A 121 1.55 -14.70 -7.83
CA ILE A 121 2.06 -13.33 -7.90
C ILE A 121 1.74 -12.71 -9.25
N TYR A 122 1.23 -11.49 -9.22
CA TYR A 122 1.00 -10.67 -10.40
C TYR A 122 2.16 -9.71 -10.63
N ASP A 123 2.78 -9.81 -11.79
CA ASP A 123 3.83 -8.91 -12.26
C ASP A 123 3.21 -7.78 -13.08
N TYR A 124 3.41 -6.53 -12.67
CA TYR A 124 2.87 -5.34 -13.36
C TYR A 124 3.33 -5.20 -14.82
N ARG A 125 4.44 -5.81 -15.19
CA ARG A 125 4.89 -5.85 -16.60
C ARG A 125 3.85 -6.49 -17.52
N ARG A 126 2.96 -7.30 -17.00
CA ARG A 126 1.82 -7.87 -17.77
C ARG A 126 0.81 -6.81 -18.22
N SER A 127 0.66 -5.71 -17.47
CA SER A 127 -0.23 -4.59 -17.82
C SER A 127 0.48 -3.53 -18.68
N VAL A 128 1.82 -3.47 -18.62
CA VAL A 128 2.64 -2.42 -19.23
C VAL A 128 3.34 -2.99 -20.45
N ALA A 129 2.57 -3.35 -21.49
CA ALA A 129 3.10 -3.96 -22.73
C ALA A 129 3.73 -2.97 -23.72
N ASP A 130 3.65 -1.66 -23.45
CA ASP A 130 4.11 -0.58 -24.31
C ASP A 130 5.40 0.03 -23.75
N ALA A 131 6.46 0.09 -24.57
CA ALA A 131 7.77 0.62 -24.19
C ALA A 131 7.73 2.09 -23.67
N GLU A 132 6.76 2.89 -24.11
CA GLU A 132 6.58 4.24 -23.58
C GLU A 132 6.00 4.23 -22.17
N LYS A 133 4.99 3.40 -21.92
CA LYS A 133 4.41 3.20 -20.58
C LYS A 133 5.43 2.59 -19.63
N GLU A 134 6.23 1.63 -20.09
CA GLU A 134 7.32 1.05 -19.32
C GLU A 134 8.32 2.11 -18.88
N ARG A 135 8.76 2.98 -19.79
CA ARG A 135 9.65 4.11 -19.46
C ARG A 135 9.03 5.08 -18.46
N LEU A 136 7.71 5.34 -18.54
CA LEU A 136 7.00 6.21 -17.60
C LEU A 136 6.83 5.56 -16.23
N SER A 137 6.63 4.25 -16.17
CA SER A 137 6.47 3.50 -14.91
C SER A 137 7.74 3.48 -14.06
N GLN A 138 8.93 3.53 -14.70
CA GLN A 138 10.23 3.56 -14.02
C GLN A 138 10.43 4.77 -13.09
N VAL A 139 9.59 5.78 -13.19
CA VAL A 139 9.60 6.96 -12.29
C VAL A 139 9.15 6.61 -10.88
N ALA A 140 8.27 5.63 -10.72
CA ALA A 140 7.70 5.28 -9.43
C ALA A 140 8.32 4.00 -8.81
N ALA A 141 8.52 2.96 -9.64
CA ALA A 141 9.30 1.78 -9.32
C ALA A 141 9.56 1.01 -10.62
N SER A 142 10.79 0.49 -10.81
CA SER A 142 11.11 -0.23 -12.04
C SER A 142 10.37 -1.56 -12.12
N GLU A 143 10.15 -2.22 -10.98
CA GLU A 143 9.53 -3.53 -10.86
C GLU A 143 8.51 -3.51 -9.73
N HIS A 144 7.37 -4.18 -9.96
CA HIS A 144 6.26 -4.21 -9.02
C HIS A 144 5.54 -5.56 -9.09
N LEU A 145 5.48 -6.24 -7.98
CA LEU A 145 4.83 -7.52 -7.81
C LEU A 145 3.73 -7.41 -6.76
N GLU A 146 2.54 -7.87 -7.10
CA GLU A 146 1.36 -7.79 -6.25
C GLU A 146 0.77 -9.16 -6.00
N GLN A 147 0.23 -9.36 -4.80
CA GLN A 147 -0.48 -10.59 -4.50
C GLN A 147 -1.55 -10.35 -3.43
N PHE A 148 -2.79 -10.62 -3.78
CA PHE A 148 -3.91 -10.65 -2.86
C PHE A 148 -3.86 -11.91 -2.00
N GLY A 149 -4.21 -11.78 -0.70
CA GLY A 149 -4.10 -12.88 0.25
C GLY A 149 -5.07 -12.81 1.43
N SER A 150 -5.03 -13.84 2.25
CA SER A 150 -5.65 -13.87 3.56
C SER A 150 -4.61 -13.59 4.65
N VAL A 151 -5.04 -12.92 5.73
CA VAL A 151 -4.19 -12.61 6.87
C VAL A 151 -4.85 -13.11 8.15
N LYS A 152 -4.19 -14.02 8.86
CA LYS A 152 -4.71 -14.63 10.08
C LYS A 152 -3.70 -14.56 11.21
N GLY A 153 -4.21 -14.48 12.44
CA GLY A 153 -3.38 -14.47 13.64
C GLY A 153 -3.97 -13.64 14.74
N THR A 154 -3.13 -12.98 15.52
CA THR A 154 -3.59 -12.17 16.66
C THR A 154 -2.90 -10.81 16.67
N ILE A 155 -3.63 -9.79 17.12
CA ILE A 155 -3.11 -8.50 17.53
C ILE A 155 -3.53 -8.19 18.96
N ALA A 156 -2.59 -7.74 19.78
CA ALA A 156 -2.86 -7.21 21.10
C ALA A 156 -2.55 -5.71 21.14
N ILE A 157 -3.47 -4.94 21.70
CA ILE A 157 -3.39 -3.48 21.87
C ILE A 157 -3.66 -3.18 23.34
N ASP A 158 -2.67 -2.63 24.04
CA ASP A 158 -2.76 -2.35 25.50
C ASP A 158 -3.31 -3.55 26.32
N GLY A 159 -2.83 -4.75 25.97
CA GLY A 159 -3.21 -6.01 26.62
C GLY A 159 -4.54 -6.61 26.16
N LYS A 160 -5.32 -5.93 25.32
CA LYS A 160 -6.54 -6.50 24.73
C LYS A 160 -6.21 -7.20 23.42
N THR A 161 -6.48 -8.51 23.33
CA THR A 161 -6.17 -9.33 22.16
C THR A 161 -7.39 -9.50 21.25
N TYR A 162 -7.14 -9.45 19.94
CA TYR A 162 -8.10 -9.68 18.87
C TYR A 162 -7.56 -10.79 17.96
N ALA A 163 -8.41 -11.77 17.65
CA ALA A 163 -8.13 -12.79 16.65
C ALA A 163 -8.55 -12.25 15.27
N LEU A 164 -7.60 -12.12 14.35
CA LEU A 164 -7.84 -11.59 13.01
C LEU A 164 -8.09 -12.71 12.00
N ASP A 165 -9.09 -12.50 11.15
CA ASP A 165 -9.35 -13.27 9.93
C ASP A 165 -9.69 -12.27 8.81
N ALA A 166 -8.65 -11.77 8.19
CA ALA A 166 -8.68 -10.61 7.31
C ALA A 166 -8.36 -10.99 5.86
N LEU A 167 -8.71 -10.10 4.95
CA LEU A 167 -8.21 -10.10 3.58
C LEU A 167 -7.30 -8.90 3.38
N GLY A 168 -6.28 -9.05 2.53
CA GLY A 168 -5.30 -8.01 2.29
C GLY A 168 -4.48 -8.24 1.04
N GLU A 169 -3.51 -7.40 0.86
CA GLU A 169 -2.62 -7.37 -0.30
C GLU A 169 -1.17 -7.29 0.17
N ARG A 170 -0.26 -7.83 -0.60
CA ARG A 170 1.17 -7.56 -0.48
C ARG A 170 1.74 -6.99 -1.77
N ASP A 171 2.68 -6.08 -1.61
CA ASP A 171 3.51 -5.49 -2.66
C ASP A 171 4.97 -5.84 -2.39
N HIS A 172 5.70 -6.23 -3.44
CA HIS A 172 7.15 -6.27 -3.44
C HIS A 172 7.64 -5.47 -4.65
N SER A 173 8.34 -4.38 -4.39
CA SER A 173 8.77 -3.48 -5.45
C SER A 173 10.23 -3.05 -5.28
N TRP A 174 10.94 -2.87 -6.39
CA TRP A 174 12.33 -2.40 -6.40
C TRP A 174 12.66 -1.50 -7.58
N GLY A 175 13.73 -0.73 -7.41
CA GLY A 175 14.19 0.25 -8.37
C GLY A 175 14.37 1.61 -7.75
N VAL A 176 14.68 2.60 -8.58
CA VAL A 176 14.81 3.99 -8.11
C VAL A 176 13.43 4.57 -7.85
N ARG A 177 13.26 5.23 -6.69
CA ARG A 177 11.97 5.80 -6.30
C ARG A 177 12.11 7.25 -5.86
N ASP A 178 11.38 8.14 -6.55
CA ASP A 178 11.19 9.53 -6.15
C ASP A 178 9.69 9.80 -5.87
N TRP A 179 9.32 9.88 -4.59
CA TRP A 179 7.96 10.15 -4.13
C TRP A 179 7.40 11.52 -4.55
N ASN A 180 8.26 12.42 -5.04
CA ASN A 180 7.88 13.74 -5.51
C ASN A 180 7.89 13.87 -7.04
N ALA A 181 8.26 12.79 -7.78
CA ALA A 181 8.24 12.79 -9.23
C ALA A 181 6.82 12.70 -9.81
N PRO A 182 5.90 11.84 -9.33
CA PRO A 182 4.52 11.84 -9.81
C PRO A 182 3.78 13.13 -9.45
N ARG A 183 2.87 13.56 -10.33
CA ARG A 183 1.87 14.58 -9.98
C ARG A 183 0.81 13.99 -9.05
N MET A 184 0.42 12.74 -9.34
CA MET A 184 -0.44 11.91 -8.53
C MET A 184 -0.13 10.44 -8.82
N TRP A 185 -0.13 9.63 -7.78
CA TRP A 185 -0.13 8.17 -7.88
C TRP A 185 -1.30 7.64 -7.08
N VAL A 186 -2.12 6.83 -7.73
CA VAL A 186 -3.23 6.12 -7.11
C VAL A 186 -2.88 4.65 -7.10
N TRP A 187 -2.90 4.02 -5.94
CA TRP A 187 -2.75 2.57 -5.75
C TRP A 187 -3.93 2.07 -4.93
N LEU A 188 -4.70 1.16 -5.50
CA LEU A 188 -5.94 0.68 -4.90
C LEU A 188 -5.93 -0.83 -4.83
N THR A 189 -6.36 -1.36 -3.68
CA THR A 189 -6.62 -2.78 -3.50
C THR A 189 -8.00 -2.95 -2.91
N GLY A 190 -8.70 -4.01 -3.32
CA GLY A 190 -10.03 -4.30 -2.79
C GLY A 190 -10.40 -5.76 -2.94
N ALA A 191 -10.94 -6.32 -1.87
CA ALA A 191 -11.40 -7.70 -1.81
C ALA A 191 -12.89 -7.77 -1.53
N PHE A 192 -13.64 -8.44 -2.41
CA PHE A 192 -15.06 -8.76 -2.21
C PHE A 192 -15.23 -10.11 -1.50
N SER A 193 -14.30 -11.04 -1.73
CA SER A 193 -14.25 -12.38 -1.13
C SER A 193 -12.84 -12.97 -1.31
N PRO A 194 -12.52 -14.13 -0.70
CA PRO A 194 -11.28 -14.85 -0.98
C PRO A 194 -11.08 -15.25 -2.45
N ALA A 195 -12.12 -15.23 -3.27
CA ALA A 195 -12.08 -15.60 -4.69
C ALA A 195 -12.29 -14.41 -5.64
N GLU A 196 -12.40 -13.19 -5.11
CA GLU A 196 -12.66 -12.00 -5.92
C GLU A 196 -12.04 -10.75 -5.31
N ALA A 197 -11.03 -10.24 -6.02
CA ALA A 197 -10.26 -9.09 -5.61
C ALA A 197 -9.73 -8.31 -6.81
N PHE A 198 -9.26 -7.10 -6.59
CA PHE A 198 -8.58 -6.31 -7.60
C PHE A 198 -7.44 -5.50 -6.99
N ASN A 199 -6.48 -5.19 -7.84
CA ASN A 199 -5.42 -4.23 -7.57
C ASN A 199 -5.33 -3.27 -8.76
N VAL A 200 -5.05 -2.01 -8.48
CA VAL A 200 -4.97 -0.93 -9.48
C VAL A 200 -3.81 -0.01 -9.17
N THR A 201 -3.01 0.29 -10.17
CA THR A 201 -2.13 1.46 -10.19
C THR A 201 -2.56 2.40 -11.29
N LYS A 202 -2.65 3.69 -10.96
CA LYS A 202 -2.76 4.78 -11.92
C LYS A 202 -1.76 5.87 -11.59
N LEU A 203 -0.77 6.02 -12.45
CA LEU A 203 0.36 6.90 -12.24
C LEU A 203 0.30 8.10 -13.20
N TYR A 204 0.19 9.30 -12.66
CA TYR A 204 0.22 10.55 -13.43
C TYR A 204 1.61 11.18 -13.33
N VAL A 205 2.36 11.15 -14.41
CA VAL A 205 3.70 11.74 -14.49
C VAL A 205 3.76 12.84 -15.57
N ASP A 206 4.87 13.56 -15.61
CA ASP A 206 5.11 14.50 -16.70
C ASP A 206 5.37 13.68 -17.98
N GLY A 207 4.47 13.86 -18.96
CA GLY A 207 4.51 13.15 -20.23
C GLY A 207 3.46 12.06 -20.42
N GLY A 208 2.69 11.69 -19.37
CA GLY A 208 1.63 10.70 -19.59
C GLY A 208 0.98 10.12 -18.33
N VAL A 209 0.21 9.06 -18.58
CA VAL A 209 -0.47 8.30 -17.55
C VAL A 209 -0.17 6.81 -17.78
N VAL A 210 0.12 6.09 -16.70
CA VAL A 210 0.31 4.63 -16.73
C VAL A 210 -0.81 3.99 -15.92
N ASP A 211 -1.50 3.05 -16.52
CA ASP A 211 -2.50 2.20 -15.88
C ASP A 211 -1.93 0.78 -15.79
N ALA A 212 -2.03 0.17 -14.62
CA ALA A 212 -1.64 -1.23 -14.39
C ALA A 212 -2.51 -1.85 -13.29
N GLY A 213 -2.40 -3.16 -13.11
CA GLY A 213 -3.11 -3.91 -12.08
C GLY A 213 -3.83 -5.12 -12.64
N PHE A 214 -4.67 -5.70 -11.81
CA PHE A 214 -5.42 -6.90 -12.17
C PHE A 214 -6.83 -6.90 -11.56
N PHE A 215 -7.68 -7.75 -12.13
CA PHE A 215 -8.92 -8.21 -11.52
C PHE A 215 -8.87 -9.75 -11.40
N HIS A 216 -8.98 -10.26 -10.18
CA HIS A 216 -9.02 -11.69 -9.87
C HIS A 216 -10.46 -12.11 -9.61
N GLU A 217 -10.95 -13.08 -10.37
CA GLU A 217 -12.30 -13.64 -10.23
C GLU A 217 -12.32 -15.07 -10.76
N ALA A 218 -13.00 -15.99 -10.04
CA ALA A 218 -13.18 -17.38 -10.45
C ALA A 218 -11.85 -18.09 -10.78
N ALA A 219 -10.83 -17.90 -9.92
CA ALA A 219 -9.48 -18.46 -10.07
C ALA A 219 -8.73 -17.98 -11.34
N LYS A 220 -9.16 -16.90 -11.96
CA LYS A 220 -8.48 -16.28 -13.11
C LYS A 220 -8.08 -14.84 -12.75
N THR A 221 -6.81 -14.53 -12.94
CA THR A 221 -6.27 -13.16 -12.81
C THR A 221 -6.11 -12.56 -14.19
N ARG A 222 -6.83 -11.48 -14.47
CA ARG A 222 -6.82 -10.73 -15.72
C ARG A 222 -6.09 -9.41 -15.55
N ALA A 223 -5.18 -9.11 -16.46
CA ALA A 223 -4.50 -7.82 -16.49
C ALA A 223 -5.47 -6.69 -16.79
N LEU A 224 -5.31 -5.55 -16.10
CA LEU A 224 -6.02 -4.31 -16.47
C LEU A 224 -5.27 -3.60 -17.60
N THR A 225 -6.01 -3.12 -18.59
CA THR A 225 -5.50 -2.38 -19.75
C THR A 225 -5.85 -0.90 -19.70
N ALA A 226 -6.90 -0.53 -18.94
CA ALA A 226 -7.26 0.85 -18.68
C ALA A 226 -7.98 1.01 -17.34
N VAL A 227 -7.74 2.15 -16.69
CA VAL A 227 -8.35 2.55 -15.42
C VAL A 227 -8.95 3.94 -15.56
N GLY A 228 -10.29 4.02 -15.58
CA GLY A 228 -11.01 5.27 -15.36
C GLY A 228 -11.14 5.52 -13.88
N ILE A 229 -10.85 6.73 -13.41
CA ILE A 229 -11.09 7.15 -12.01
C ILE A 229 -11.60 8.59 -11.97
N ASP A 230 -12.66 8.82 -11.22
CA ASP A 230 -13.20 10.15 -10.89
C ASP A 230 -13.24 10.28 -9.36
N ILE A 231 -12.48 11.26 -8.82
CA ILE A 231 -12.27 11.41 -7.38
C ILE A 231 -13.02 12.63 -6.87
N ALA A 232 -13.92 12.40 -5.91
CA ALA A 232 -14.53 13.47 -5.13
C ALA A 232 -13.71 13.72 -3.85
N TYR A 233 -13.39 14.97 -3.61
CA TYR A 233 -12.61 15.42 -2.46
C TYR A 233 -13.52 16.03 -1.40
N GLY A 234 -13.22 15.78 -0.12
CA GLY A 234 -13.83 16.48 1.00
C GLY A 234 -13.34 17.93 1.16
N ASP A 235 -13.87 18.64 2.15
CA ASP A 235 -13.59 20.06 2.40
C ASP A 235 -12.10 20.35 2.67
N THR A 236 -11.37 19.37 3.19
CA THR A 236 -9.91 19.45 3.46
C THR A 236 -9.05 19.13 2.26
N GLY A 237 -9.62 18.78 1.10
CA GLY A 237 -8.90 18.31 -0.08
C GLY A 237 -8.45 16.86 0.00
N THR A 238 -8.91 16.11 1.01
CA THR A 238 -8.68 14.68 1.15
C THR A 238 -9.65 13.89 0.25
N PRO A 239 -9.23 12.82 -0.44
CA PRO A 239 -10.15 11.95 -1.16
C PRO A 239 -11.26 11.43 -0.23
N ALA A 240 -12.52 11.54 -0.66
CA ALA A 240 -13.69 11.15 0.13
C ALA A 240 -14.46 9.99 -0.52
N SER A 241 -14.59 9.99 -1.83
CA SER A 241 -15.17 8.91 -2.62
C SER A 241 -14.62 8.95 -4.04
N PHE A 242 -14.78 7.86 -4.77
CA PHE A 242 -14.37 7.81 -6.17
C PHE A 242 -15.13 6.74 -6.94
N ASP A 243 -15.30 6.99 -8.24
CA ASP A 243 -15.86 6.04 -9.19
C ASP A 243 -14.75 5.46 -10.06
N LEU A 244 -14.78 4.13 -10.30
CA LEU A 244 -13.82 3.42 -11.11
C LEU A 244 -14.49 2.77 -12.30
N ALA A 245 -13.78 2.74 -13.43
CA ALA A 245 -14.09 1.91 -14.58
C ALA A 245 -12.84 1.08 -14.91
N LEU A 246 -12.80 -0.17 -14.50
CA LEU A 246 -11.67 -1.07 -14.71
C LEU A 246 -11.91 -1.89 -15.98
N THR A 247 -11.05 -1.71 -16.99
CA THR A 247 -11.09 -2.47 -18.25
C THR A 247 -9.97 -3.51 -18.23
N ASP A 248 -10.33 -4.78 -18.38
CA ASP A 248 -9.36 -5.88 -18.44
C ASP A 248 -8.93 -6.23 -19.88
N GLU A 249 -7.98 -7.16 -19.98
CA GLU A 249 -7.41 -7.67 -21.24
C GLU A 249 -8.44 -8.35 -22.16
N ASP A 250 -9.57 -8.82 -21.61
CA ASP A 250 -10.69 -9.38 -22.37
C ASP A 250 -11.68 -8.27 -22.86
N GLY A 251 -11.43 -7.00 -22.52
CA GLY A 251 -12.28 -5.85 -22.84
C GLY A 251 -13.49 -5.70 -21.91
N THR A 252 -13.57 -6.48 -20.83
CA THR A 252 -14.65 -6.36 -19.85
C THR A 252 -14.45 -5.12 -18.99
N ILE A 253 -15.51 -4.29 -18.89
CA ILE A 253 -15.51 -3.09 -18.04
C ILE A 253 -16.24 -3.39 -16.74
N ARG A 254 -15.60 -3.13 -15.61
CA ARG A 254 -16.18 -3.27 -14.27
C ARG A 254 -16.32 -1.89 -13.63
N PRO A 255 -17.55 -1.36 -13.50
CA PRO A 255 -17.79 -0.14 -12.76
C PRO A 255 -17.81 -0.44 -11.25
N LEU A 256 -17.01 0.30 -10.48
CA LEU A 256 -17.01 0.25 -9.02
C LEU A 256 -17.24 1.66 -8.48
N HIS A 257 -17.91 1.74 -7.34
CA HIS A 257 -17.96 2.95 -6.53
C HIS A 257 -17.24 2.70 -5.20
N ALA A 258 -16.48 3.68 -4.73
CA ALA A 258 -15.74 3.58 -3.47
C ALA A 258 -16.04 4.76 -2.55
N ARG A 259 -16.12 4.49 -1.25
CA ARG A 259 -16.22 5.48 -0.19
C ARG A 259 -15.04 5.31 0.77
N VAL A 260 -14.31 6.39 1.01
CA VAL A 260 -13.26 6.40 2.03
C VAL A 260 -13.91 6.36 3.41
N MET A 261 -13.46 5.42 4.22
CA MET A 261 -13.93 5.22 5.59
C MET A 261 -13.04 5.94 6.60
N ARG A 262 -11.73 5.79 6.48
CA ARG A 262 -10.68 6.35 7.35
C ARG A 262 -9.40 6.53 6.56
N HIS A 263 -8.51 7.39 7.05
CA HIS A 263 -7.20 7.58 6.42
C HIS A 263 -6.11 7.96 7.43
N VAL A 264 -4.88 7.73 7.01
CA VAL A 264 -3.66 8.29 7.61
C VAL A 264 -2.98 9.13 6.53
N ALA A 265 -2.64 10.37 6.86
CA ALA A 265 -1.92 11.24 5.94
C ALA A 265 -0.42 11.28 6.30
N MET A 266 0.43 11.00 5.33
CA MET A 266 1.89 10.98 5.48
C MET A 266 2.55 11.97 4.52
N PRO A 267 3.17 13.06 5.00
CA PRO A 267 3.90 13.98 4.14
C PRO A 267 5.27 13.42 3.75
N PHE A 268 5.66 13.65 2.49
CA PHE A 268 6.98 13.36 1.95
C PHE A 268 7.56 14.63 1.33
N MET A 269 8.67 15.10 1.85
CA MET A 269 9.38 16.27 1.38
C MET A 269 10.53 15.86 0.46
N SER A 270 10.73 16.59 -0.64
CA SER A 270 11.93 16.39 -1.46
C SER A 270 13.19 16.75 -0.67
N PRO A 271 14.37 16.18 -1.00
CA PRO A 271 15.61 16.44 -0.26
C PRO A 271 16.00 17.92 -0.20
N ASP A 272 15.64 18.70 -1.22
CA ASP A 272 15.87 20.15 -1.29
C ASP A 272 14.76 21.00 -0.64
N GLY A 273 13.70 20.35 -0.11
CA GLY A 273 12.55 21.01 0.50
C GLY A 273 11.63 21.77 -0.47
N SER A 274 11.90 21.72 -1.79
CA SER A 274 11.16 22.50 -2.78
C SER A 274 9.79 21.92 -3.14
N ARG A 275 9.60 20.62 -2.90
CA ARG A 275 8.35 19.88 -3.21
C ARG A 275 7.89 19.07 -2.02
N THR A 276 6.59 18.99 -1.85
CA THR A 276 5.95 18.13 -0.86
C THR A 276 4.86 17.31 -1.56
N SER A 277 4.84 16.04 -1.29
CA SER A 277 3.73 15.15 -1.64
C SER A 277 3.09 14.63 -0.36
N VAL A 278 1.78 14.44 -0.35
CA VAL A 278 1.07 13.80 0.76
C VAL A 278 0.53 12.46 0.27
N MET A 279 0.89 11.42 0.97
CA MET A 279 0.31 10.09 0.79
C MET A 279 -0.86 9.93 1.76
N TYR A 280 -2.03 9.69 1.22
CA TYR A 280 -3.20 9.32 1.98
C TYR A 280 -3.39 7.81 1.88
N GLU A 281 -3.00 7.10 2.93
CA GLU A 281 -3.36 5.69 3.11
C GLU A 281 -4.77 5.62 3.64
N THR A 282 -5.71 5.16 2.82
CA THR A 282 -7.12 5.18 3.19
C THR A 282 -7.68 3.77 3.21
N LEU A 283 -8.52 3.45 4.20
CA LEU A 283 -9.42 2.31 4.14
C LEU A 283 -10.64 2.71 3.33
N ALA A 284 -10.94 1.97 2.27
CA ALA A 284 -12.11 2.19 1.42
C ALA A 284 -13.07 1.02 1.45
N GLU A 285 -14.37 1.33 1.39
CA GLU A 285 -15.44 0.40 1.06
C GLU A 285 -15.75 0.51 -0.42
N TYR A 286 -15.70 -0.61 -1.14
CA TYR A 286 -15.99 -0.71 -2.57
C TYR A 286 -17.35 -1.37 -2.81
N SER A 287 -18.08 -0.86 -3.79
CA SER A 287 -19.34 -1.42 -4.29
C SER A 287 -19.17 -1.88 -5.73
N TYR A 288 -19.52 -3.13 -6.00
CA TYR A 288 -19.56 -3.70 -7.35
C TYR A 288 -20.87 -4.48 -7.53
N GLY A 289 -21.85 -3.88 -8.20
CA GLY A 289 -23.22 -4.41 -8.22
C GLY A 289 -23.78 -4.49 -6.78
N THR A 290 -24.16 -5.69 -6.36
CA THR A 290 -24.66 -5.96 -4.99
C THR A 290 -23.56 -6.33 -4.01
N LYS A 291 -22.32 -6.50 -4.47
CA LYS A 291 -21.18 -6.91 -3.66
C LYS A 291 -20.60 -5.71 -2.91
N ARG A 292 -20.04 -5.98 -1.71
CA ARG A 292 -19.26 -5.03 -0.93
C ARG A 292 -17.89 -5.62 -0.67
N GLY A 293 -16.86 -4.84 -0.99
CA GLY A 293 -15.46 -5.16 -0.76
C GLY A 293 -14.77 -4.08 0.06
N TYR A 294 -13.60 -4.38 0.55
CA TYR A 294 -12.79 -3.47 1.36
C TYR A 294 -11.31 -3.62 1.00
N GLY A 295 -10.56 -2.57 1.20
CA GLY A 295 -9.11 -2.58 1.00
C GLY A 295 -8.53 -1.18 1.13
N ILE A 296 -7.21 -1.10 0.92
CA ILE A 296 -6.49 0.18 0.92
C ILE A 296 -6.73 0.93 -0.39
N ALA A 297 -6.94 2.22 -0.28
CA ALA A 297 -6.86 3.16 -1.38
C ALA A 297 -5.80 4.22 -1.05
N GLU A 298 -4.62 4.07 -1.62
CA GLU A 298 -3.52 5.02 -1.47
C GLU A 298 -3.60 6.10 -2.55
N PHE A 299 -3.45 7.35 -2.11
CA PHE A 299 -3.36 8.51 -2.98
C PHE A 299 -2.12 9.32 -2.62
N LEU A 300 -1.07 9.22 -3.42
CA LEU A 300 0.07 10.13 -3.32
C LEU A 300 -0.22 11.36 -4.19
N ILE A 301 -0.39 12.51 -3.57
CA ILE A 301 -0.76 13.76 -4.25
C ILE A 301 0.34 14.80 -4.02
N ARG A 302 0.91 15.33 -5.10
CA ARG A 302 1.86 16.45 -5.03
C ARG A 302 1.13 17.72 -4.59
N ALA A 303 1.59 18.35 -3.51
CA ALA A 303 1.05 19.61 -3.05
C ALA A 303 1.28 20.72 -4.10
N LYS A 304 0.29 21.58 -4.29
CA LYS A 304 0.44 22.79 -5.14
C LYS A 304 1.42 23.74 -4.46
N ALA A 305 2.32 24.36 -5.24
CA ALA A 305 3.20 25.40 -4.74
C ALA A 305 2.38 26.53 -4.09
N GLY A 306 2.58 26.77 -2.79
CA GLY A 306 1.88 27.80 -2.02
C GLY A 306 0.89 27.29 -0.96
N ASN A 307 0.52 26.03 -0.94
CA ASN A 307 -0.25 25.42 0.13
C ASN A 307 0.64 24.44 0.92
N SER A 308 1.27 24.89 1.99
CA SER A 308 1.71 23.97 3.04
C SER A 308 0.47 23.27 3.60
N PRO A 309 0.47 21.93 3.76
CA PRO A 309 -0.55 21.29 4.55
C PRO A 309 -0.51 21.95 5.93
N ALA A 310 -1.65 22.43 6.42
CA ALA A 310 -1.75 22.91 7.78
C ALA A 310 -1.21 21.80 8.70
N GLU A 311 -0.24 22.15 9.55
CA GLU A 311 0.22 21.31 10.64
C GLU A 311 -1.02 20.96 11.48
N GLY A 312 -1.57 19.76 11.24
CA GLY A 312 -2.64 19.22 12.06
C GLY A 312 -2.02 18.84 13.40
N THR A 313 -2.26 19.69 14.37
CA THR A 313 -2.01 19.46 15.80
C THR A 313 -2.75 18.24 16.30
#